data_5216f6832444ffb3f1da31181c4dc63f
#
_entry.id   5216f6832444ffb3f1da31181c4dc63f
#
_cell.length_a   1.000
_cell.length_b   1.000
_cell.length_c   1.000
_cell.angle_alpha   90.00
_cell.angle_beta   90.00
_cell.angle_gamma   90.00
#
_symmetry.space_group_name_H-M   'P 1'
#
loop_
_entity.id
_entity.type
_entity.pdbx_description
1 polymer ?
#
loop_
_entity_poly.entity_id
_entity_poly.type
_entity_poly.pdbx_seq_one_letter_code
_entity_poly.pdbx_strand_id
1 'polypeptide(L)'
;MSVSALNLPEPYSAIIFDCDGTLVDSTRLYFRAWSILFESYGAEMSWDWFAAHLGSSWPQIFDEYQNKCGISLDAALGLQEFNRAYQDGIDTLCEIEIVADVARRHFGRVPMAVASGGTREIVEVTLLAVNLLNLFKVVVTIEDVQGRGKPAPDMFLEAARRLRVPPNQCTVFEDSDEGIEAACRAGMSATDVRLVYRPAWRFGL
;
A
#
# COMPACT_ATOMS: atom_id res chain seq x y z
N MET A 1 -8.14 -21.25 16.32
CA MET A 1 -9.27 -21.30 15.37
C MET A 1 -8.66 -21.36 13.98
N SER A 2 -9.05 -22.34 13.16
CA SER A 2 -8.51 -22.48 11.81
C SER A 2 -8.94 -21.24 11.01
N VAL A 3 -7.97 -20.42 10.59
CA VAL A 3 -8.20 -19.33 9.64
C VAL A 3 -8.64 -20.00 8.33
N SER A 4 -9.94 -19.87 8.00
CA SER A 4 -10.44 -20.39 6.71
C SER A 4 -9.64 -19.69 5.61
N ALA A 5 -8.98 -20.51 4.78
CA ALA A 5 -8.17 -20.01 3.68
C ALA A 5 -9.00 -19.03 2.84
N LEU A 6 -8.47 -17.82 2.60
CA LEU A 6 -9.05 -16.89 1.63
C LEU A 6 -9.18 -17.61 0.28
N ASN A 7 -10.42 -17.82 -0.16
CA ASN A 7 -10.69 -18.35 -1.48
C ASN A 7 -10.51 -17.23 -2.51
N LEU A 8 -9.56 -17.41 -3.40
CA LEU A 8 -9.33 -16.51 -4.52
C LEU A 8 -10.43 -16.70 -5.59
N PRO A 9 -10.92 -15.62 -6.20
CA PRO A 9 -11.82 -15.74 -7.35
C PRO A 9 -11.09 -16.39 -8.52
N GLU A 10 -11.52 -17.58 -8.90
CA GLU A 10 -10.99 -18.36 -10.02
C GLU A 10 -11.72 -18.00 -11.35
N PRO A 11 -11.07 -18.08 -12.52
CA PRO A 11 -9.66 -18.44 -12.72
C PRO A 11 -8.72 -17.25 -12.65
N TYR A 12 -7.52 -17.43 -12.07
CA TYR A 12 -6.45 -16.43 -12.10
C TYR A 12 -5.11 -17.07 -12.52
N SER A 13 -4.24 -16.27 -13.14
CA SER A 13 -2.89 -16.67 -13.58
C SER A 13 -1.79 -15.85 -12.89
N ALA A 14 -2.16 -14.76 -12.19
CA ALA A 14 -1.27 -13.94 -11.38
C ALA A 14 -2.02 -13.31 -10.20
N ILE A 15 -1.26 -12.98 -9.15
CA ILE A 15 -1.78 -12.26 -7.98
C ILE A 15 -1.00 -10.96 -7.84
N ILE A 16 -1.71 -9.86 -7.63
CA ILE A 16 -1.14 -8.55 -7.36
C ILE A 16 -1.62 -8.11 -5.98
N PHE A 17 -0.70 -7.70 -5.13
CA PHE A 17 -1.01 -7.25 -3.79
C PHE A 17 -0.75 -5.75 -3.68
N ASP A 18 -1.65 -5.03 -3.06
CA ASP A 18 -1.28 -3.79 -2.43
C ASP A 18 -0.35 -4.06 -1.24
N CYS A 19 0.35 -3.04 -0.75
CA CYS A 19 1.32 -3.19 0.34
C CYS A 19 0.70 -2.78 1.69
N ASP A 20 0.34 -1.50 1.78
CA ASP A 20 0.06 -0.79 3.03
C ASP A 20 -1.41 -0.98 3.46
N GLY A 21 -1.65 -1.67 4.57
CA GLY A 21 -2.99 -2.09 4.98
C GLY A 21 -3.45 -3.42 4.36
N THR A 22 -2.67 -3.96 3.42
CA THR A 22 -2.95 -5.22 2.73
C THR A 22 -1.96 -6.32 3.10
N LEU A 23 -0.68 -6.18 2.79
CA LEU A 23 0.38 -7.12 3.20
C LEU A 23 0.95 -6.77 4.57
N VAL A 24 1.00 -5.47 4.91
CA VAL A 24 1.64 -4.94 6.11
C VAL A 24 0.71 -3.95 6.81
N ASP A 25 0.56 -4.10 8.12
CA ASP A 25 -0.12 -3.10 8.96
C ASP A 25 0.84 -1.93 9.23
N SER A 26 0.90 -1.01 8.28
CA SER A 26 1.81 0.15 8.26
C SER A 26 1.11 1.47 8.59
N THR A 27 -0.21 1.48 8.71
CA THR A 27 -1.03 2.69 8.81
C THR A 27 -0.60 3.61 9.97
N ARG A 28 -0.33 3.05 11.16
CA ARG A 28 0.13 3.83 12.32
C ARG A 28 1.51 4.43 12.10
N LEU A 29 2.39 3.70 11.43
CA LEU A 29 3.74 4.20 11.12
C LEU A 29 3.69 5.33 10.09
N TYR A 30 2.85 5.22 9.07
CA TYR A 30 2.59 6.31 8.11
C TYR A 30 2.07 7.56 8.83
N PHE A 31 1.05 7.41 9.67
CA PHE A 31 0.52 8.53 10.45
C PHE A 31 1.59 9.21 11.30
N ARG A 32 2.40 8.42 12.00
CA ARG A 32 3.51 8.94 12.81
C ARG A 32 4.54 9.69 11.96
N ALA A 33 4.95 9.14 10.81
CA ALA A 33 5.93 9.77 9.94
C ALA A 33 5.41 11.10 9.37
N TRP A 34 4.13 11.13 8.94
CA TRP A 34 3.47 12.36 8.51
C TRP A 34 3.35 13.39 9.63
N SER A 35 2.98 12.97 10.84
CA SER A 35 2.89 13.86 11.99
C SER A 35 4.24 14.51 12.30
N ILE A 36 5.31 13.71 12.37
CA ILE A 36 6.68 14.22 12.62
C ILE A 36 7.08 15.23 11.53
N LEU A 37 6.86 14.91 10.25
CA LEU A 37 7.16 15.82 9.16
C LEU A 37 6.45 17.16 9.34
N PHE A 38 5.13 17.17 9.49
CA PHE A 38 4.37 18.42 9.54
C PHE A 38 4.53 19.20 10.84
N GLU A 39 4.75 18.51 11.97
CA GLU A 39 5.07 19.14 13.25
C GLU A 39 6.38 19.95 13.18
N SER A 40 7.39 19.49 12.42
CA SER A 40 8.64 20.24 12.24
C SER A 40 8.44 21.58 11.52
N TYR A 41 7.29 21.76 10.85
CA TYR A 41 6.89 23.00 10.18
C TYR A 41 5.71 23.70 10.90
N GLY A 42 5.42 23.30 12.14
CA GLY A 42 4.41 23.95 13.00
C GLY A 42 2.96 23.58 12.67
N ALA A 43 2.73 22.49 11.94
CA ALA A 43 1.39 21.99 11.60
C ALA A 43 1.13 20.63 12.28
N GLU A 44 0.03 20.50 13.01
CA GLU A 44 -0.37 19.28 13.71
C GLU A 44 -1.36 18.47 12.87
N MET A 45 -0.98 17.26 12.48
CA MET A 45 -1.85 16.35 11.72
C MET A 45 -2.77 15.57 12.66
N SER A 46 -4.09 15.72 12.48
CA SER A 46 -5.06 14.91 13.22
C SER A 46 -5.23 13.52 12.57
N TRP A 47 -5.48 12.52 13.42
CA TRP A 47 -5.81 11.18 12.97
C TRP A 47 -7.02 11.15 12.03
N ASP A 48 -8.08 11.91 12.33
CA ASP A 48 -9.31 11.93 11.53
C ASP A 48 -9.05 12.42 10.10
N TRP A 49 -8.19 13.44 9.97
CA TRP A 49 -7.81 13.92 8.63
C TRP A 49 -7.00 12.86 7.88
N PHE A 50 -6.00 12.28 8.52
CA PHE A 50 -5.18 11.23 7.90
C PHE A 50 -6.02 10.01 7.53
N ALA A 51 -6.90 9.56 8.42
CA ALA A 51 -7.77 8.41 8.19
C ALA A 51 -8.75 8.60 7.01
N ALA A 52 -9.17 9.85 6.75
CA ALA A 52 -9.99 10.19 5.59
C ALA A 52 -9.21 10.17 4.25
N HIS A 53 -7.88 10.09 4.30
CA HIS A 53 -6.99 10.09 3.13
C HIS A 53 -6.20 8.77 3.00
N LEU A 54 -6.64 7.71 3.70
CA LEU A 54 -6.05 6.38 3.53
C LEU A 54 -6.22 5.90 2.08
N GLY A 55 -5.17 5.33 1.51
CA GLY A 55 -5.13 4.93 0.09
C GLY A 55 -4.59 6.00 -0.86
N SER A 56 -4.50 7.26 -0.41
CA SER A 56 -3.89 8.34 -1.21
C SER A 56 -2.39 8.15 -1.37
N SER A 57 -1.86 8.57 -2.52
CA SER A 57 -0.42 8.54 -2.77
C SER A 57 0.34 9.59 -1.95
N TRP A 58 1.66 9.39 -1.79
CA TRP A 58 2.51 10.34 -1.07
C TRP A 58 2.38 11.78 -1.59
N PRO A 59 2.43 12.06 -2.91
CA PRO A 59 2.26 13.44 -3.41
C PRO A 59 0.91 14.05 -3.04
N GLN A 60 -0.17 13.25 -3.10
CA GLN A 60 -1.51 13.74 -2.76
C GLN A 60 -1.59 14.17 -1.30
N ILE A 61 -1.18 13.33 -0.35
CA ILE A 61 -1.20 13.68 1.08
C ILE A 61 -0.34 14.91 1.34
N PHE A 62 0.85 14.98 0.74
CA PHE A 62 1.78 16.09 0.90
C PHE A 62 1.17 17.40 0.43
N ASP A 63 0.64 17.43 -0.82
CA ASP A 63 0.09 18.64 -1.42
C ASP A 63 -1.21 19.09 -0.73
N GLU A 64 -2.11 18.16 -0.43
CA GLU A 64 -3.39 18.50 0.20
C GLU A 64 -3.20 19.00 1.63
N TYR A 65 -2.27 18.40 2.40
CA TYR A 65 -2.07 18.81 3.77
C TYR A 65 -1.34 20.14 3.90
N GLN A 66 -0.30 20.39 3.10
CA GLN A 66 0.37 21.69 3.10
C GLN A 66 -0.59 22.84 2.66
N ASN A 67 -1.45 22.58 1.67
CA ASN A 67 -2.47 23.53 1.24
C ASN A 67 -3.47 23.81 2.37
N LYS A 68 -3.94 22.77 3.08
CA LYS A 68 -4.84 22.89 4.23
C LYS A 68 -4.25 23.74 5.34
N CYS A 69 -2.95 23.59 5.61
CA CYS A 69 -2.26 24.32 6.68
C CYS A 69 -1.72 25.68 6.26
N GLY A 70 -1.77 26.02 4.96
CA GLY A 70 -1.21 27.28 4.44
C GLY A 70 0.31 27.35 4.53
N ILE A 71 0.99 26.22 4.52
CA ILE A 71 2.46 26.10 4.53
C ILE A 71 2.97 25.75 3.14
N SER A 72 4.23 26.03 2.88
CA SER A 72 4.89 25.64 1.63
C SER A 72 6.20 24.95 1.97
N LEU A 73 6.30 23.69 1.56
CA LEU A 73 7.45 22.83 1.82
C LEU A 73 8.12 22.44 0.51
N ASP A 74 9.45 22.29 0.56
CA ASP A 74 10.17 21.64 -0.53
C ASP A 74 9.87 20.13 -0.54
N ALA A 75 9.35 19.63 -1.66
CA ALA A 75 8.91 18.24 -1.76
C ALA A 75 10.06 17.23 -1.58
N ALA A 76 11.27 17.58 -2.02
CA ALA A 76 12.43 16.68 -1.89
C ALA A 76 12.89 16.59 -0.44
N LEU A 77 12.93 17.73 0.27
CA LEU A 77 13.24 17.75 1.71
C LEU A 77 12.15 17.06 2.51
N GLY A 78 10.88 17.34 2.21
CA GLY A 78 9.76 16.68 2.88
C GLY A 78 9.78 15.16 2.72
N LEU A 79 10.12 14.66 1.52
CA LEU A 79 10.27 13.23 1.29
C LEU A 79 11.43 12.64 2.12
N GLN A 80 12.56 13.31 2.21
CA GLN A 80 13.70 12.85 3.01
C GLN A 80 13.35 12.78 4.51
N GLU A 81 12.69 13.82 5.04
CA GLU A 81 12.27 13.85 6.45
C GLU A 81 11.22 12.77 6.75
N PHE A 82 10.26 12.60 5.85
CA PHE A 82 9.27 11.53 5.96
C PHE A 82 9.92 10.15 5.95
N ASN A 83 10.80 9.87 4.97
CA ASN A 83 11.49 8.58 4.87
C ASN A 83 12.30 8.27 6.13
N ARG A 84 12.99 9.27 6.68
CA ARG A 84 13.73 9.12 7.94
C ARG A 84 12.79 8.77 9.09
N ALA A 85 11.72 9.55 9.28
CA ALA A 85 10.75 9.32 10.35
C ALA A 85 10.06 7.94 10.23
N TYR A 86 9.81 7.49 9.00
CA TYR A 86 9.27 6.16 8.72
C TYR A 86 10.29 5.06 9.09
N GLN A 87 11.54 5.19 8.65
CA GLN A 87 12.61 4.22 8.95
C GLN A 87 12.90 4.11 10.44
N ASP A 88 12.82 5.20 11.20
CA ASP A 88 13.01 5.22 12.67
C ASP A 88 11.94 4.39 13.42
N GLY A 89 10.84 4.01 12.78
CA GLY A 89 9.79 3.19 13.39
C GLY A 89 9.56 1.85 12.70
N ILE A 90 10.44 1.44 11.80
CA ILE A 90 10.22 0.28 10.91
C ILE A 90 10.09 -1.05 11.64
N ASP A 91 10.70 -1.20 12.81
CA ASP A 91 10.64 -2.36 13.69
C ASP A 91 9.26 -2.56 14.36
N THR A 92 8.37 -1.58 14.23
CA THR A 92 6.98 -1.67 14.70
C THR A 92 6.05 -2.33 13.68
N LEU A 93 6.52 -2.56 12.45
CA LEU A 93 5.71 -3.14 11.38
C LEU A 93 5.42 -4.61 11.64
N CYS A 94 4.18 -4.99 11.34
CA CYS A 94 3.74 -6.37 11.36
C CYS A 94 3.10 -6.74 10.02
N GLU A 95 3.34 -7.95 9.56
CA GLU A 95 2.60 -8.46 8.41
C GLU A 95 1.12 -8.69 8.75
N ILE A 96 0.27 -8.57 7.75
CA ILE A 96 -1.12 -9.02 7.83
C ILE A 96 -1.14 -10.51 7.48
N GLU A 97 -1.00 -11.35 8.49
CA GLU A 97 -0.73 -12.79 8.40
C GLU A 97 -1.64 -13.51 7.40
N ILE A 98 -2.95 -13.22 7.43
CA ILE A 98 -3.93 -13.87 6.55
C ILE A 98 -3.66 -13.60 5.06
N VAL A 99 -3.10 -12.43 4.70
CA VAL A 99 -2.74 -12.06 3.32
C VAL A 99 -1.33 -12.53 3.00
N ALA A 100 -0.39 -12.36 3.92
CA ALA A 100 0.99 -12.83 3.75
C ALA A 100 1.05 -14.34 3.53
N ASP A 101 0.18 -15.11 4.19
CA ASP A 101 0.04 -16.55 3.99
C ASP A 101 -0.46 -16.90 2.58
N VAL A 102 -1.32 -16.07 1.97
CA VAL A 102 -1.68 -16.24 0.57
C VAL A 102 -0.44 -16.13 -0.32
N ALA A 103 0.38 -15.08 -0.11
CA ALA A 103 1.60 -14.90 -0.88
C ALA A 103 2.57 -16.09 -0.71
N ARG A 104 2.79 -16.57 0.53
CA ARG A 104 3.64 -17.73 0.81
C ARG A 104 3.16 -19.00 0.13
N ARG A 105 1.86 -19.29 0.19
CA ARG A 105 1.27 -20.50 -0.44
C ARG A 105 1.36 -20.50 -1.95
N HIS A 106 1.38 -19.32 -2.57
CA HIS A 106 1.45 -19.18 -4.04
C HIS A 106 2.87 -18.97 -4.56
N PHE A 107 3.84 -18.76 -3.66
CA PHE A 107 5.24 -18.59 -4.06
C PHE A 107 5.75 -19.76 -4.92
N GLY A 108 6.33 -19.43 -6.06
CA GLY A 108 6.83 -20.40 -7.03
C GLY A 108 5.75 -21.12 -7.86
N ARG A 109 4.46 -20.88 -7.60
CA ARG A 109 3.32 -21.50 -8.31
C ARG A 109 2.69 -20.56 -9.32
N VAL A 110 2.43 -19.33 -8.94
CA VAL A 110 1.94 -18.27 -9.83
C VAL A 110 2.81 -17.02 -9.69
N PRO A 111 2.97 -16.23 -10.74
CA PRO A 111 3.68 -14.97 -10.67
C PRO A 111 2.93 -14.00 -9.77
N MET A 112 3.68 -13.29 -8.91
CA MET A 112 3.13 -12.33 -7.97
C MET A 112 3.85 -10.99 -8.08
N ALA A 113 3.10 -9.90 -7.85
CA ALA A 113 3.61 -8.55 -7.79
C ALA A 113 3.05 -7.80 -6.58
N VAL A 114 3.76 -6.74 -6.19
CA VAL A 114 3.23 -5.68 -5.31
C VAL A 114 2.98 -4.44 -6.17
N ALA A 115 1.88 -3.71 -5.87
CA ALA A 115 1.53 -2.43 -6.49
C ALA A 115 1.05 -1.45 -5.41
N SER A 116 1.93 -0.54 -4.98
CA SER A 116 1.72 0.39 -3.86
C SER A 116 1.86 1.85 -4.28
N GLY A 117 0.99 2.71 -3.73
CA GLY A 117 1.07 4.18 -3.87
C GLY A 117 2.25 4.83 -3.14
N GLY A 118 3.00 4.07 -2.35
CA GLY A 118 4.22 4.51 -1.69
C GLY A 118 5.39 4.69 -2.67
N THR A 119 6.44 5.36 -2.19
CA THR A 119 7.70 5.45 -2.93
C THR A 119 8.45 4.12 -2.88
N ARG A 120 9.31 3.87 -3.87
CA ARG A 120 10.07 2.62 -3.96
C ARG A 120 10.87 2.33 -2.70
N GLU A 121 11.55 3.34 -2.19
CA GLU A 121 12.35 3.22 -0.96
C GLU A 121 11.49 2.72 0.21
N ILE A 122 10.34 3.33 0.44
CA ILE A 122 9.44 2.97 1.54
C ILE A 122 8.84 1.57 1.35
N VAL A 123 8.34 1.26 0.15
CA VAL A 123 7.72 -0.05 -0.13
C VAL A 123 8.73 -1.20 0.05
N GLU A 124 9.94 -1.03 -0.46
CA GLU A 124 10.96 -2.07 -0.35
C GLU A 124 11.43 -2.29 1.09
N VAL A 125 11.67 -1.22 1.87
CA VAL A 125 12.06 -1.37 3.28
C VAL A 125 10.91 -1.95 4.13
N THR A 126 9.66 -1.58 3.83
CA THR A 126 8.46 -2.14 4.47
C THR A 126 8.38 -3.65 4.26
N LEU A 127 8.48 -4.11 3.02
CA LEU A 127 8.43 -5.53 2.69
C LEU A 127 9.63 -6.31 3.24
N LEU A 128 10.82 -5.67 3.29
CA LEU A 128 12.02 -6.26 3.90
C LEU A 128 11.85 -6.46 5.40
N ALA A 129 11.30 -5.48 6.11
CA ALA A 129 11.11 -5.52 7.56
C ALA A 129 10.25 -6.73 8.00
N VAL A 130 9.29 -7.12 7.18
CA VAL A 130 8.40 -8.28 7.45
C VAL A 130 8.78 -9.54 6.65
N ASN A 131 9.96 -9.58 6.03
CA ASN A 131 10.49 -10.71 5.25
C ASN A 131 9.61 -11.17 4.08
N LEU A 132 8.90 -10.25 3.43
CA LEU A 132 8.02 -10.56 2.30
C LEU A 132 8.61 -10.18 0.93
N LEU A 133 9.60 -9.29 0.85
CA LEU A 133 10.09 -8.75 -0.43
C LEU A 133 10.49 -9.85 -1.43
N ASN A 134 11.17 -10.89 -0.96
CA ASN A 134 11.68 -11.97 -1.81
C ASN A 134 10.59 -12.88 -2.40
N LEU A 135 9.33 -12.74 -1.98
CA LEU A 135 8.19 -13.48 -2.56
C LEU A 135 7.74 -12.89 -3.90
N PHE A 136 8.08 -11.64 -4.18
CA PHE A 136 7.57 -10.90 -5.32
C PHE A 136 8.63 -10.71 -6.40
N LYS A 137 8.28 -11.05 -7.65
CA LYS A 137 9.14 -10.79 -8.83
C LYS A 137 9.11 -9.34 -9.28
N VAL A 138 8.04 -8.65 -8.95
CA VAL A 138 7.74 -7.30 -9.43
C VAL A 138 7.23 -6.48 -8.27
N VAL A 139 7.81 -5.29 -8.09
CA VAL A 139 7.28 -4.22 -7.23
C VAL A 139 7.03 -3.02 -8.14
N VAL A 140 5.79 -2.54 -8.15
CA VAL A 140 5.35 -1.33 -8.85
C VAL A 140 5.03 -0.28 -7.81
N THR A 141 5.54 0.91 -8.00
CA THR A 141 5.42 2.04 -7.08
C THR A 141 4.93 3.29 -7.82
N ILE A 142 4.65 4.35 -7.09
CA ILE A 142 4.11 5.58 -7.68
C ILE A 142 5.04 6.19 -8.76
N GLU A 143 6.35 5.99 -8.63
CA GLU A 143 7.33 6.47 -9.61
C GLU A 143 7.20 5.73 -10.96
N ASP A 144 6.88 4.45 -10.95
CA ASP A 144 6.74 3.63 -12.15
C ASP A 144 5.59 4.08 -13.06
N VAL A 145 4.62 4.78 -12.48
CA VAL A 145 3.42 5.28 -13.16
C VAL A 145 3.35 6.81 -13.24
N GLN A 146 4.48 7.48 -13.03
CA GLN A 146 4.61 8.94 -13.13
C GLN A 146 3.59 9.70 -12.27
N GLY A 147 3.36 9.24 -11.05
CA GLY A 147 2.44 9.86 -10.09
C GLY A 147 0.95 9.53 -10.31
N ARG A 148 0.58 8.72 -11.30
CA ARG A 148 -0.80 8.30 -11.53
C ARG A 148 -1.19 7.15 -10.60
N GLY A 149 -1.42 7.50 -9.34
CA GLY A 149 -1.85 6.57 -8.30
C GLY A 149 -3.32 6.15 -8.40
N LYS A 150 -3.73 5.24 -7.54
CA LYS A 150 -5.13 4.82 -7.35
C LYS A 150 -6.01 6.06 -7.11
N PRO A 151 -7.22 6.13 -7.67
CA PRO A 151 -8.00 5.09 -8.35
C PRO A 151 -7.71 4.94 -9.85
N ALA A 152 -6.63 5.51 -10.40
CA ALA A 152 -6.21 5.19 -11.77
C ALA A 152 -5.71 3.73 -11.85
N PRO A 153 -5.99 3.01 -12.96
CA PRO A 153 -5.64 1.59 -13.09
C PRO A 153 -4.16 1.34 -13.38
N ASP A 154 -3.37 2.39 -13.57
CA ASP A 154 -2.02 2.36 -14.13
C ASP A 154 -1.08 1.43 -13.36
N MET A 155 -1.13 1.43 -12.03
CA MET A 155 -0.27 0.60 -11.20
C MET A 155 -0.53 -0.90 -11.39
N PHE A 156 -1.80 -1.29 -11.41
CA PHE A 156 -2.18 -2.68 -11.62
C PHE A 156 -1.92 -3.12 -13.06
N LEU A 157 -2.18 -2.26 -14.05
CA LEU A 157 -1.84 -2.54 -15.44
C LEU A 157 -0.34 -2.70 -15.66
N GLU A 158 0.49 -1.86 -15.02
CA GLU A 158 1.95 -1.97 -15.07
C GLU A 158 2.45 -3.25 -14.39
N ALA A 159 1.86 -3.64 -13.26
CA ALA A 159 2.17 -4.89 -12.60
C ALA A 159 1.86 -6.09 -13.50
N ALA A 160 0.67 -6.15 -14.09
CA ALA A 160 0.27 -7.20 -15.03
C ALA A 160 1.20 -7.27 -16.26
N ARG A 161 1.56 -6.11 -16.82
CA ARG A 161 2.51 -6.00 -17.93
C ARG A 161 3.88 -6.58 -17.59
N ARG A 162 4.42 -6.25 -16.40
CA ARG A 162 5.72 -6.77 -15.92
C ARG A 162 5.66 -8.26 -15.62
N LEU A 163 4.53 -8.76 -15.13
CA LEU A 163 4.29 -10.19 -14.92
C LEU A 163 4.05 -10.94 -16.24
N ARG A 164 3.75 -10.23 -17.33
CA ARG A 164 3.36 -10.78 -18.65
C ARG A 164 2.08 -11.62 -18.59
N VAL A 165 1.11 -11.18 -17.79
CA VAL A 165 -0.21 -11.81 -17.63
C VAL A 165 -1.29 -10.82 -18.05
N PRO A 166 -2.30 -11.24 -18.83
CA PRO A 166 -3.42 -10.38 -19.18
C PRO A 166 -4.16 -9.88 -17.94
N PRO A 167 -4.60 -8.60 -17.90
CA PRO A 167 -5.28 -8.02 -16.73
C PRO A 167 -6.48 -8.86 -16.25
N ASN A 168 -7.31 -9.34 -17.14
CA ASN A 168 -8.48 -10.17 -16.81
C ASN A 168 -8.15 -11.56 -16.24
N GLN A 169 -6.87 -11.92 -16.15
CA GLN A 169 -6.35 -13.13 -15.50
C GLN A 169 -5.56 -12.78 -14.22
N CYS A 170 -5.57 -11.53 -13.80
CA CYS A 170 -4.99 -11.11 -12.55
C CYS A 170 -6.07 -10.93 -11.47
N THR A 171 -5.75 -11.31 -10.24
CA THR A 171 -6.55 -10.98 -9.06
C THR A 171 -5.76 -10.04 -8.15
N VAL A 172 -6.45 -9.07 -7.54
CA VAL A 172 -5.84 -8.03 -6.70
C VAL A 172 -6.29 -8.22 -5.26
N PHE A 173 -5.37 -8.06 -4.30
CA PHE A 173 -5.68 -7.89 -2.88
C PHE A 173 -5.51 -6.42 -2.51
N GLU A 174 -6.54 -5.84 -1.86
CA GLU A 174 -6.61 -4.39 -1.62
C GLU A 174 -7.48 -4.09 -0.38
N ASP A 175 -7.17 -3.01 0.34
CA ASP A 175 -7.90 -2.59 1.54
C ASP A 175 -8.53 -1.19 1.45
N SER A 176 -8.44 -0.52 0.29
CA SER A 176 -9.00 0.81 0.06
C SER A 176 -10.07 0.82 -1.04
N ASP A 177 -10.98 1.79 -0.99
CA ASP A 177 -12.01 1.95 -2.04
C ASP A 177 -11.35 2.39 -3.36
N GLU A 178 -10.35 3.27 -3.29
CA GLU A 178 -9.58 3.72 -4.45
C GLU A 178 -8.85 2.58 -5.13
N GLY A 179 -8.27 1.66 -4.35
CA GLY A 179 -7.57 0.50 -4.91
C GLY A 179 -8.51 -0.53 -5.50
N ILE A 180 -9.65 -0.80 -4.87
CA ILE A 180 -10.70 -1.67 -5.44
C ILE A 180 -11.21 -1.07 -6.76
N GLU A 181 -11.46 0.25 -6.81
CA GLU A 181 -11.85 0.93 -8.04
C GLU A 181 -10.78 0.83 -9.12
N ALA A 182 -9.51 1.02 -8.76
CA ALA A 182 -8.38 0.90 -9.69
C ALA A 182 -8.30 -0.53 -10.29
N ALA A 183 -8.48 -1.57 -9.48
CA ALA A 183 -8.51 -2.96 -9.95
C ALA A 183 -9.68 -3.20 -10.92
N CYS A 184 -10.88 -2.72 -10.59
CA CYS A 184 -12.04 -2.79 -11.47
C CYS A 184 -11.79 -2.07 -12.80
N ARG A 185 -11.22 -0.86 -12.77
CA ARG A 185 -10.87 -0.10 -13.99
C ARG A 185 -9.78 -0.79 -14.81
N ALA A 186 -8.89 -1.55 -14.18
CA ALA A 186 -7.89 -2.37 -14.84
C ALA A 186 -8.49 -3.65 -15.47
N GLY A 187 -9.77 -3.95 -15.23
CA GLY A 187 -10.40 -5.19 -15.67
C GLY A 187 -9.97 -6.44 -14.88
N MET A 188 -9.55 -6.24 -13.63
CA MET A 188 -9.09 -7.29 -12.71
C MET A 188 -10.16 -7.61 -11.67
N SER A 189 -10.18 -8.85 -11.17
CA SER A 189 -10.92 -9.18 -9.95
C SER A 189 -10.19 -8.62 -8.72
N ALA A 190 -10.95 -8.26 -7.69
CA ALA A 190 -10.38 -7.75 -6.45
C ALA A 190 -10.95 -8.47 -5.23
N THR A 191 -10.09 -8.72 -4.26
CA THR A 191 -10.43 -9.20 -2.91
C THR A 191 -10.24 -8.06 -1.93
N ASP A 192 -11.33 -7.64 -1.31
CA ASP A 192 -11.31 -6.61 -0.27
C ASP A 192 -10.79 -7.22 1.04
N VAL A 193 -9.59 -6.83 1.43
CA VAL A 193 -8.92 -7.33 2.65
C VAL A 193 -9.66 -6.93 3.92
N ARG A 194 -10.41 -5.82 3.91
CA ARG A 194 -11.22 -5.34 5.06
C ARG A 194 -12.30 -6.33 5.48
N LEU A 195 -12.69 -7.24 4.60
CA LEU A 195 -13.69 -8.28 4.90
C LEU A 195 -13.12 -9.39 5.79
N VAL A 196 -11.78 -9.55 5.83
CA VAL A 196 -11.09 -10.64 6.53
C VAL A 196 -10.08 -10.16 7.57
N TYR A 197 -9.63 -8.93 7.47
CA TYR A 197 -8.72 -8.28 8.40
C TYR A 197 -9.25 -6.92 8.82
N ARG A 198 -9.24 -6.69 10.14
CA ARG A 198 -9.58 -5.40 10.74
C ARG A 198 -8.51 -5.03 11.75
N PRO A 199 -7.67 -4.04 11.46
CA PRO A 199 -6.62 -3.63 12.37
C PRO A 199 -7.20 -3.09 13.69
N ALA A 200 -6.50 -3.35 14.80
CA ALA A 200 -6.95 -2.95 16.14
C ALA A 200 -7.18 -1.44 16.29
N TRP A 201 -6.41 -0.62 15.59
CA TRP A 201 -6.55 0.84 15.63
C TRP A 201 -7.90 1.37 15.11
N ARG A 202 -8.64 0.60 14.29
CA ARG A 202 -10.02 0.96 13.86
C ARG A 202 -11.02 0.96 15.00
N PHE A 203 -10.69 0.35 16.13
CA PHE A 203 -11.57 0.24 17.30
C PHE A 203 -11.16 1.15 18.47
N GLY A 204 -10.22 2.07 18.26
CA GLY A 204 -9.77 3.03 19.29
C GLY A 204 -8.92 2.39 20.40
N LEU A 205 -8.29 1.25 20.16
CA LEU A 205 -7.40 0.55 21.10
C LEU A 205 -5.94 0.91 20.84
#